data_2becc2dd5a9e14b48f9e3b875b524c4d
#
_entry.id   2becc2dd5a9e14b48f9e3b875b524c4d
#
_cell.length_a   1.000
_cell.length_b   1.000
_cell.length_c   1.000
_cell.angle_alpha   90.00
_cell.angle_beta   90.00
_cell.angle_gamma   90.00
#
_symmetry.space_group_name_H-M   'P 1'
#
loop_
_entity.id
_entity.type
_entity.pdbx_description
1 polymer ?
#
loop_
_entity_poly.entity_id
_entity_poly.type
_entity_poly.pdbx_seq_one_letter_code
_entity_poly.pdbx_strand_id
1 'polypeptide(L)'
;MAKWVAFFSQTGNEIAEVSKQLGRWPDLIITNERPAYLRTINRDVLSQNIIMLPNKPTVEDYRRVLSEAIYGKEYVISLHGWLRIMPTEIIKEYPVMYNGHPGLINKYPELKGKDPQKKAWYLDLQTTGCVIHRVTEEVDGGSIMRSDEISIRNIGMDEMFEKLHDLSIQQWVKFLRRNWL
;
A
#
# COMPACT_ATOMS: atom_id res chain seq x y z
N MET A 1 -16.10 -6.60 13.26
CA MET A 1 -15.06 -6.50 12.23
C MET A 1 -14.57 -5.07 12.15
N ALA A 2 -13.25 -4.89 12.10
CA ALA A 2 -12.64 -3.58 11.93
C ALA A 2 -13.04 -2.94 10.59
N LYS A 3 -13.09 -1.61 10.54
CA LYS A 3 -13.22 -0.86 9.30
C LYS A 3 -11.92 -0.91 8.52
N TRP A 4 -11.99 -1.23 7.24
CA TRP A 4 -10.84 -1.25 6.36
C TRP A 4 -10.86 -0.04 5.42
N VAL A 5 -9.84 0.82 5.52
CA VAL A 5 -9.61 1.95 4.62
C VAL A 5 -8.36 1.68 3.79
N ALA A 6 -8.45 1.77 2.48
CA ALA A 6 -7.34 1.51 1.57
C ALA A 6 -7.00 2.76 0.74
N PHE A 7 -5.70 3.07 0.61
CA PHE A 7 -5.19 4.19 -0.20
C PHE A 7 -4.40 3.69 -1.40
N PHE A 8 -4.52 4.37 -2.53
CA PHE A 8 -3.67 4.15 -3.70
C PHE A 8 -3.50 5.43 -4.53
N SER A 9 -2.44 5.51 -5.34
CA SER A 9 -2.18 6.64 -6.25
C SER A 9 -2.18 6.29 -7.73
N GLN A 10 -2.17 5.03 -8.12
CA GLN A 10 -2.04 4.60 -9.52
C GLN A 10 -3.31 3.92 -10.04
N THR A 11 -3.33 2.60 -10.09
CA THR A 11 -4.42 1.86 -10.73
C THR A 11 -5.43 1.24 -9.76
N GLY A 12 -5.03 0.98 -8.52
CA GLY A 12 -5.84 0.24 -7.56
C GLY A 12 -5.94 -1.27 -7.85
N ASN A 13 -5.19 -1.81 -8.80
CA ASN A 13 -5.23 -3.23 -9.14
C ASN A 13 -4.92 -4.14 -7.96
N GLU A 14 -3.93 -3.77 -7.13
CA GLU A 14 -3.60 -4.53 -5.93
C GLU A 14 -4.78 -4.61 -4.96
N ILE A 15 -5.47 -3.50 -4.72
CA ILE A 15 -6.68 -3.48 -3.88
C ILE A 15 -7.76 -4.41 -4.44
N ALA A 16 -7.98 -4.37 -5.76
CA ALA A 16 -8.98 -5.22 -6.41
C ALA A 16 -8.66 -6.71 -6.21
N GLU A 17 -7.42 -7.13 -6.45
CA GLU A 17 -7.02 -8.53 -6.31
C GLU A 17 -7.01 -8.99 -4.85
N VAL A 18 -6.55 -8.16 -3.92
CA VAL A 18 -6.62 -8.44 -2.47
C VAL A 18 -8.08 -8.61 -2.04
N SER A 19 -8.97 -7.72 -2.49
CA SER A 19 -10.40 -7.77 -2.15
C SER A 19 -11.08 -9.02 -2.68
N LYS A 20 -10.79 -9.45 -3.91
CA LYS A 20 -11.28 -10.69 -4.49
C LYS A 20 -10.88 -11.91 -3.66
N GLN A 21 -9.60 -11.99 -3.26
CA GLN A 21 -9.10 -13.12 -2.47
C GLN A 21 -9.61 -13.13 -1.02
N LEU A 22 -9.90 -11.96 -0.46
CA LEU A 22 -10.51 -11.83 0.87
C LEU A 22 -12.02 -12.10 0.85
N GLY A 23 -12.68 -11.94 -0.32
CA GLY A 23 -14.14 -11.90 -0.42
C GLY A 23 -14.75 -10.65 0.22
N ARG A 24 -13.96 -9.59 0.37
CA ARG A 24 -14.37 -8.34 1.02
C ARG A 24 -13.63 -7.14 0.43
N TRP A 25 -14.37 -6.07 0.16
CA TRP A 25 -13.83 -4.78 -0.24
C TRP A 25 -13.55 -3.88 0.98
N PRO A 26 -12.63 -2.89 0.85
CA PRO A 26 -12.51 -1.83 1.84
C PRO A 26 -13.85 -1.12 2.06
N ASP A 27 -14.09 -0.69 3.29
CA ASP A 27 -15.25 0.16 3.62
C ASP A 27 -15.14 1.56 2.96
N LEU A 28 -13.90 2.00 2.73
CA LEU A 28 -13.58 3.21 1.99
C LEU A 28 -12.28 3.04 1.23
N ILE A 29 -12.26 3.45 -0.03
CA ILE A 29 -11.06 3.55 -0.86
C ILE A 29 -10.73 5.02 -1.10
N ILE A 30 -9.49 5.41 -0.92
CA ILE A 30 -9.03 6.78 -1.10
C ILE A 30 -7.95 6.82 -2.18
N THR A 31 -8.13 7.70 -3.16
CA THR A 31 -7.12 8.02 -4.16
C THR A 31 -6.87 9.52 -4.21
N ASN A 32 -5.88 9.96 -4.98
CA ASN A 32 -5.63 11.38 -5.19
C ASN A 32 -5.71 11.76 -6.67
N GLU A 33 -6.09 13.00 -6.93
CA GLU A 33 -6.16 13.54 -8.29
C GLU A 33 -4.80 13.45 -8.98
N ARG A 34 -4.76 12.66 -10.04
CA ARG A 34 -3.63 12.56 -10.97
C ARG A 34 -4.20 12.40 -12.36
N PRO A 35 -4.45 13.50 -13.09
CA PRO A 35 -5.18 13.48 -14.36
C PRO A 35 -4.65 12.46 -15.38
N ALA A 36 -3.34 12.21 -15.39
CA ALA A 36 -2.72 11.21 -16.26
C ALA A 36 -3.15 9.76 -15.96
N TYR A 37 -3.66 9.47 -14.77
CA TYR A 37 -3.99 8.12 -14.31
C TYR A 37 -5.48 7.85 -14.12
N LEU A 38 -6.35 8.85 -14.20
CA LEU A 38 -7.80 8.66 -14.00
C LEU A 38 -8.41 7.61 -14.93
N ARG A 39 -7.86 7.50 -16.16
CA ARG A 39 -8.33 6.53 -17.17
C ARG A 39 -7.81 5.10 -16.93
N THR A 40 -6.84 4.94 -16.02
CA THR A 40 -6.17 3.66 -15.75
C THR A 40 -6.61 3.03 -14.44
N ILE A 41 -7.49 3.69 -13.67
CA ILE A 41 -8.02 3.12 -12.43
C ILE A 41 -8.87 1.88 -12.77
N ASN A 42 -8.64 0.84 -12.01
CA ASN A 42 -9.38 -0.41 -12.12
C ASN A 42 -10.89 -0.17 -11.99
N ARG A 43 -11.68 -0.71 -12.92
CA ARG A 43 -13.13 -0.49 -12.99
C ARG A 43 -13.86 -1.03 -11.76
N ASP A 44 -13.42 -2.16 -11.22
CA ASP A 44 -14.02 -2.77 -10.04
C ASP A 44 -13.81 -1.87 -8.81
N VAL A 45 -12.65 -1.18 -8.72
CA VAL A 45 -12.36 -0.19 -7.68
C VAL A 45 -13.25 1.05 -7.83
N LEU A 46 -13.47 1.53 -9.07
CA LEU A 46 -14.34 2.68 -9.33
C LEU A 46 -15.81 2.42 -8.98
N SER A 47 -16.23 1.17 -8.93
CA SER A 47 -17.60 0.78 -8.54
C SER A 47 -17.80 0.72 -7.03
N GLN A 48 -16.74 0.91 -6.23
CA GLN A 48 -16.80 0.86 -4.77
C GLN A 48 -17.00 2.24 -4.14
N ASN A 49 -17.05 2.28 -2.82
CA ASN A 49 -17.05 3.54 -2.06
C ASN A 49 -15.65 4.18 -2.14
N ILE A 50 -15.46 5.05 -3.11
CA ILE A 50 -14.18 5.71 -3.41
C ILE A 50 -14.29 7.23 -3.24
N ILE A 51 -13.28 7.83 -2.61
CA ILE A 51 -13.10 9.27 -2.47
C ILE A 51 -11.81 9.69 -3.14
N MET A 52 -11.87 10.78 -3.90
CA MET A 52 -10.70 11.39 -4.53
C MET A 52 -10.27 12.63 -3.77
N LEU A 53 -9.07 12.63 -3.24
CA LEU A 53 -8.44 13.80 -2.61
C LEU A 53 -7.71 14.65 -3.67
N PRO A 54 -7.40 15.93 -3.36
CA PRO A 54 -6.53 16.74 -4.21
C PRO A 54 -5.20 16.03 -4.51
N ASN A 55 -4.50 16.44 -5.58
CA ASN A 55 -3.21 15.84 -5.93
C ASN A 55 -2.17 15.91 -4.79
N LYS A 56 -2.19 17.00 -4.02
CA LYS A 56 -1.39 17.18 -2.80
C LYS A 56 -2.35 17.43 -1.62
N PRO A 57 -2.84 16.37 -0.98
CA PRO A 57 -3.80 16.51 0.11
C PRO A 57 -3.18 17.24 1.31
N THR A 58 -3.97 18.09 1.93
CA THR A 58 -3.62 18.74 3.21
C THR A 58 -3.97 17.82 4.39
N VAL A 59 -3.47 18.16 5.58
CA VAL A 59 -3.85 17.46 6.83
C VAL A 59 -5.38 17.45 6.99
N GLU A 60 -6.03 18.57 6.68
CA GLU A 60 -7.48 18.69 6.82
C GLU A 60 -8.26 17.84 5.83
N ASP A 61 -7.74 17.65 4.60
CA ASP A 61 -8.34 16.73 3.64
C ASP A 61 -8.35 15.29 4.17
N TYR A 62 -7.24 14.84 4.78
CA TYR A 62 -7.18 13.52 5.42
C TYR A 62 -8.12 13.43 6.63
N ARG A 63 -8.11 14.42 7.54
CA ARG A 63 -8.97 14.42 8.73
C ARG A 63 -10.43 14.29 8.37
N ARG A 64 -10.90 15.10 7.41
CA ARG A 64 -12.29 15.09 6.97
C ARG A 64 -12.75 13.69 6.57
N VAL A 65 -12.00 13.01 5.69
CA VAL A 65 -12.41 11.69 5.18
C VAL A 65 -12.20 10.57 6.19
N LEU A 66 -11.14 10.60 7.00
CA LEU A 66 -10.86 9.56 7.98
C LEU A 66 -11.79 9.67 9.21
N SER A 67 -12.05 10.87 9.71
CA SER A 67 -12.97 11.04 10.84
C SER A 67 -14.38 10.56 10.50
N GLU A 68 -14.89 10.82 9.32
CA GLU A 68 -16.19 10.32 8.89
C GLU A 68 -16.23 8.80 8.78
N ALA A 69 -15.16 8.20 8.22
CA ALA A 69 -15.11 6.77 7.95
C ALA A 69 -14.93 5.92 9.21
N ILE A 70 -14.04 6.33 10.13
CA ILE A 70 -13.51 5.45 11.18
C ILE A 70 -13.57 6.03 12.60
N TYR A 71 -14.12 7.23 12.81
CA TYR A 71 -14.23 7.79 14.17
C TYR A 71 -14.98 6.85 15.12
N GLY A 72 -14.37 6.58 16.28
CA GLY A 72 -14.95 5.71 17.32
C GLY A 72 -15.08 4.25 16.92
N LYS A 73 -14.46 3.80 15.83
CA LYS A 73 -14.50 2.42 15.34
C LYS A 73 -13.13 1.76 15.44
N GLU A 74 -13.10 0.44 15.57
CA GLU A 74 -11.91 -0.34 15.27
C GLU A 74 -11.62 -0.26 13.77
N TYR A 75 -10.36 -0.07 13.39
CA TYR A 75 -10.00 0.15 11.98
C TYR A 75 -8.60 -0.35 11.64
N VAL A 76 -8.37 -0.50 10.35
CA VAL A 76 -7.05 -0.65 9.73
C VAL A 76 -6.96 0.24 8.48
N ILE A 77 -5.84 0.93 8.32
CA ILE A 77 -5.52 1.70 7.11
C ILE A 77 -4.38 0.99 6.38
N SER A 78 -4.58 0.71 5.09
CA SER A 78 -3.58 0.08 4.22
C SER A 78 -3.21 0.96 3.05
N LEU A 79 -1.91 1.15 2.80
CA LEU A 79 -1.38 1.93 1.70
C LEU A 79 -0.86 0.99 0.61
N HIS A 80 -1.46 1.07 -0.57
CA HIS A 80 -1.19 0.24 -1.74
C HIS A 80 -0.62 1.09 -2.87
N GLY A 81 0.67 1.44 -2.77
CA GLY A 81 1.30 2.36 -3.71
C GLY A 81 0.76 3.79 -3.57
N TRP A 82 0.55 4.25 -2.36
CA TRP A 82 0.25 5.64 -2.06
C TRP A 82 1.51 6.48 -2.22
N LEU A 83 1.54 7.36 -3.22
CA LEU A 83 2.74 8.12 -3.62
C LEU A 83 2.84 9.50 -2.96
N ARG A 84 2.26 9.67 -1.79
CA ARG A 84 2.37 10.88 -0.96
C ARG A 84 2.89 10.50 0.41
N ILE A 85 3.72 11.37 0.97
CA ILE A 85 4.12 11.24 2.37
C ILE A 85 2.90 11.52 3.22
N MET A 86 2.59 10.61 4.13
CA MET A 86 1.50 10.79 5.09
C MET A 86 1.92 11.85 6.12
N PRO A 87 1.13 12.90 6.36
CA PRO A 87 1.46 13.90 7.37
C PRO A 87 1.62 13.30 8.77
N THR A 88 2.59 13.81 9.52
CA THR A 88 2.88 13.37 10.89
C THR A 88 1.66 13.43 11.80
N GLU A 89 0.85 14.47 11.67
CA GLU A 89 -0.39 14.66 12.42
C GLU A 89 -1.36 13.51 12.16
N ILE A 90 -1.52 13.12 10.91
CA ILE A 90 -2.41 12.03 10.51
C ILE A 90 -1.88 10.69 11.02
N ILE A 91 -0.57 10.45 10.96
CA ILE A 91 0.04 9.23 11.51
C ILE A 91 -0.21 9.13 13.02
N LYS A 92 -0.12 10.23 13.74
CA LYS A 92 -0.38 10.29 15.20
C LYS A 92 -1.85 10.10 15.56
N GLU A 93 -2.75 10.69 14.79
CA GLU A 93 -4.20 10.58 14.99
C GLU A 93 -4.74 9.19 14.61
N TYR A 94 -4.14 8.56 13.59
CA TYR A 94 -4.56 7.27 13.03
C TYR A 94 -3.39 6.27 12.97
N PRO A 95 -2.88 5.81 14.14
CA PRO A 95 -1.63 5.03 14.19
C PRO A 95 -1.74 3.59 13.66
N VAL A 96 -2.94 3.09 13.38
CA VAL A 96 -3.15 1.75 12.83
C VAL A 96 -3.10 1.81 11.29
N MET A 97 -1.91 2.14 10.79
CA MET A 97 -1.66 2.37 9.37
C MET A 97 -0.43 1.59 8.92
N TYR A 98 -0.56 0.90 7.80
CA TYR A 98 0.48 0.02 7.25
C TYR A 98 0.69 0.31 5.77
N ASN A 99 1.95 0.20 5.34
CA ASN A 99 2.34 0.37 3.95
C ASN A 99 2.92 -0.92 3.38
N GLY A 100 2.49 -1.28 2.17
CA GLY A 100 3.13 -2.32 1.38
C GLY A 100 4.26 -1.72 0.55
N HIS A 101 5.47 -2.26 0.70
CA HIS A 101 6.65 -1.79 -0.01
C HIS A 101 7.27 -2.94 -0.82
N PRO A 102 7.40 -2.80 -2.15
CA PRO A 102 7.95 -3.85 -3.02
C PRO A 102 9.48 -3.82 -3.05
N GLY A 103 10.09 -3.92 -1.88
CA GLY A 103 11.52 -3.96 -1.65
C GLY A 103 11.83 -4.57 -0.29
N LEU A 104 12.84 -5.43 -0.23
CA LEU A 104 13.24 -6.15 0.97
C LEU A 104 14.11 -5.26 1.87
N ILE A 105 13.51 -4.16 2.38
CA ILE A 105 14.20 -3.09 3.11
C ILE A 105 14.83 -3.51 4.43
N ASN A 106 14.36 -4.60 5.03
CA ASN A 106 14.96 -5.20 6.22
C ASN A 106 16.28 -5.93 5.93
N LYS A 107 16.52 -6.32 4.69
CA LYS A 107 17.75 -6.95 4.22
C LYS A 107 18.64 -5.98 3.44
N TYR A 108 18.01 -5.10 2.66
CA TYR A 108 18.65 -4.13 1.78
C TYR A 108 18.09 -2.73 2.07
N PRO A 109 18.66 -1.99 3.04
CA PRO A 109 18.15 -0.65 3.42
C PRO A 109 18.14 0.37 2.28
N GLU A 110 18.99 0.19 1.28
CA GLU A 110 19.05 1.00 0.06
C GLU A 110 17.79 0.93 -0.80
N LEU A 111 16.94 -0.08 -0.58
CA LEU A 111 15.65 -0.23 -1.27
C LEU A 111 14.54 0.65 -0.68
N LYS A 112 14.79 1.40 0.40
CA LYS A 112 13.85 2.40 0.91
C LYS A 112 13.57 3.50 -0.12
N GLY A 113 12.37 4.06 -0.07
CA GLY A 113 11.95 5.17 -0.92
C GLY A 113 11.48 4.71 -2.31
N LYS A 114 11.73 5.56 -3.31
CA LYS A 114 11.23 5.38 -4.68
C LYS A 114 11.89 4.23 -5.43
N ASP A 115 11.12 3.60 -6.30
CA ASP A 115 11.55 2.63 -7.31
C ASP A 115 12.38 1.46 -6.75
N PRO A 116 11.97 0.80 -5.64
CA PRO A 116 12.76 -0.24 -5.01
C PRO A 116 13.01 -1.44 -5.94
N GLN A 117 12.06 -1.78 -6.81
CA GLN A 117 12.22 -2.86 -7.78
C GLN A 117 13.34 -2.54 -8.77
N LYS A 118 13.36 -1.32 -9.34
CA LYS A 118 14.42 -0.89 -10.26
C LYS A 118 15.78 -0.85 -9.55
N LYS A 119 15.82 -0.36 -8.30
CA LYS A 119 17.04 -0.37 -7.50
C LYS A 119 17.58 -1.78 -7.31
N ALA A 120 16.72 -2.74 -6.95
CA ALA A 120 17.12 -4.15 -6.80
C ALA A 120 17.72 -4.70 -8.10
N TRP A 121 17.14 -4.35 -9.24
CA TRP A 121 17.63 -4.74 -10.55
C TRP A 121 18.99 -4.13 -10.88
N TYR A 122 19.14 -2.80 -10.75
CA TYR A 122 20.38 -2.10 -11.08
C TYR A 122 21.53 -2.42 -10.13
N LEU A 123 21.23 -2.82 -8.90
CA LEU A 123 22.23 -3.30 -7.94
C LEU A 123 22.61 -4.79 -8.13
N ASP A 124 22.04 -5.44 -9.15
CA ASP A 124 22.26 -6.86 -9.44
C ASP A 124 22.03 -7.76 -8.22
N LEU A 125 21.00 -7.46 -7.44
CA LEU A 125 20.67 -8.26 -6.28
C LEU A 125 20.18 -9.65 -6.73
N GLN A 126 20.56 -10.67 -5.98
CA GLN A 126 20.14 -12.05 -6.27
C GLN A 126 18.76 -12.37 -5.72
N THR A 127 18.33 -11.58 -4.74
CA THR A 127 17.02 -11.70 -4.10
C THR A 127 16.43 -10.32 -3.86
N THR A 128 15.13 -10.25 -3.85
CA THR A 128 14.35 -9.10 -3.35
C THR A 128 13.05 -9.62 -2.74
N GLY A 129 12.09 -8.76 -2.46
CA GLY A 129 10.82 -9.20 -1.89
C GLY A 129 9.90 -8.03 -1.60
N CYS A 130 8.89 -8.30 -0.79
CA CYS A 130 7.95 -7.30 -0.32
C CYS A 130 7.92 -7.30 1.20
N VAL A 131 7.65 -6.14 1.77
CA VAL A 131 7.37 -5.98 3.19
C VAL A 131 6.06 -5.26 3.41
N ILE A 132 5.39 -5.57 4.52
CA ILE A 132 4.36 -4.72 5.11
C ILE A 132 4.96 -4.15 6.39
N HIS A 133 4.98 -2.84 6.51
CA HIS A 133 5.51 -2.16 7.69
C HIS A 133 4.51 -1.13 8.24
N ARG A 134 4.64 -0.80 9.52
CA ARG A 134 3.88 0.29 10.12
C ARG A 134 4.33 1.61 9.52
N VAL A 135 3.38 2.50 9.24
CA VAL A 135 3.70 3.86 8.79
C VAL A 135 4.14 4.68 9.98
N THR A 136 5.28 5.35 9.84
CA THR A 136 5.88 6.26 10.83
C THR A 136 6.31 7.56 10.15
N GLU A 137 6.81 8.52 10.92
CA GLU A 137 7.35 9.79 10.40
C GLU A 137 8.57 9.56 9.49
N GLU A 138 9.37 8.52 9.78
CA GLU A 138 10.47 8.09 8.90
C GLU A 138 9.91 7.30 7.72
N VAL A 139 10.22 7.73 6.49
CA VAL A 139 9.81 7.03 5.27
C VAL A 139 10.39 5.61 5.26
N ASP A 140 9.51 4.61 5.15
CA ASP A 140 9.83 3.19 5.19
C ASP A 140 10.64 2.74 6.42
N GLY A 141 10.55 3.51 7.52
CA GLY A 141 11.32 3.31 8.75
C GLY A 141 10.58 2.54 9.85
N GLY A 142 9.29 2.29 9.68
CA GLY A 142 8.49 1.63 10.71
C GLY A 142 8.74 0.12 10.86
N SER A 143 8.25 -0.43 11.96
CA SER A 143 8.38 -1.86 12.27
C SER A 143 7.85 -2.73 11.14
N ILE A 144 8.64 -3.72 10.73
CA ILE A 144 8.25 -4.72 9.74
C ILE A 144 7.25 -5.69 10.37
N MET A 145 6.06 -5.74 9.80
CA MET A 145 4.98 -6.64 10.24
C MET A 145 4.99 -7.95 9.46
N ARG A 146 5.45 -7.90 8.20
CA ARG A 146 5.57 -9.03 7.32
C ARG A 146 6.67 -8.79 6.30
N SER A 147 7.43 -9.86 5.99
CA SER A 147 8.49 -9.84 5.00
C SER A 147 8.52 -11.20 4.29
N ASP A 148 8.48 -11.18 2.96
CA ASP A 148 8.64 -12.38 2.15
C ASP A 148 9.67 -12.11 1.04
N GLU A 149 10.57 -13.05 0.80
CA GLU A 149 11.70 -12.96 -0.14
C GLU A 149 11.45 -13.83 -1.37
N ILE A 150 11.91 -13.36 -2.52
CA ILE A 150 11.95 -14.13 -3.77
C ILE A 150 13.35 -14.06 -4.39
N SER A 151 13.75 -15.13 -5.10
CA SER A 151 14.92 -15.09 -5.99
C SER A 151 14.57 -14.33 -7.26
N ILE A 152 15.47 -13.46 -7.70
CA ILE A 152 15.40 -12.74 -8.98
C ILE A 152 16.55 -13.12 -9.93
N ARG A 153 17.22 -14.23 -9.63
CA ARG A 153 18.29 -14.77 -10.50
C ARG A 153 17.69 -15.23 -11.83
N ASN A 154 18.33 -14.83 -12.92
CA ASN A 154 18.01 -15.28 -14.29
C ASN A 154 16.57 -14.96 -14.75
N ILE A 155 15.91 -13.96 -14.17
CA ILE A 155 14.62 -13.47 -14.64
C ILE A 155 14.74 -12.06 -15.21
N GLY A 156 13.84 -11.69 -16.12
CA GLY A 156 13.76 -10.35 -16.66
C GLY A 156 13.14 -9.36 -15.67
N MET A 157 13.32 -8.06 -15.93
CA MET A 157 12.75 -7.00 -15.10
C MET A 157 11.22 -7.11 -15.03
N ASP A 158 10.55 -7.35 -16.15
CA ASP A 158 9.08 -7.45 -16.19
C ASP A 158 8.57 -8.64 -15.36
N GLU A 159 9.23 -9.80 -15.47
CA GLU A 159 8.90 -10.98 -14.66
C GLU A 159 9.12 -10.71 -13.17
N MET A 160 10.18 -9.97 -12.81
CA MET A 160 10.41 -9.55 -11.42
C MET A 160 9.27 -8.67 -10.90
N PHE A 161 8.80 -7.68 -11.70
CA PHE A 161 7.67 -6.84 -11.31
C PHE A 161 6.40 -7.65 -11.10
N GLU A 162 6.08 -8.58 -12.00
CA GLU A 162 4.92 -9.47 -11.86
C GLU A 162 4.99 -10.31 -10.59
N LYS A 163 6.13 -10.96 -10.33
CA LYS A 163 6.33 -11.78 -9.13
C LYS A 163 6.22 -10.96 -7.83
N LEU A 164 6.74 -9.73 -7.82
CA LEU A 164 6.63 -8.85 -6.66
C LEU A 164 5.19 -8.37 -6.45
N HIS A 165 4.46 -8.11 -7.53
CA HIS A 165 3.05 -7.76 -7.45
C HIS A 165 2.22 -8.90 -6.84
N ASP A 166 2.38 -10.11 -7.33
CA ASP A 166 1.69 -11.30 -6.80
C ASP A 166 2.06 -11.56 -5.32
N LEU A 167 3.35 -11.41 -4.98
CA LEU A 167 3.82 -11.56 -3.62
C LEU A 167 3.18 -10.53 -2.68
N SER A 168 3.09 -9.27 -3.10
CA SER A 168 2.46 -8.20 -2.34
C SER A 168 0.99 -8.49 -2.07
N ILE A 169 0.25 -8.94 -3.09
CA ILE A 169 -1.16 -9.34 -2.94
C ILE A 169 -1.30 -10.44 -1.88
N GLN A 170 -0.49 -11.49 -1.97
CA GLN A 170 -0.52 -12.60 -1.02
C GLN A 170 -0.18 -12.15 0.41
N GLN A 171 0.77 -11.24 0.56
CA GLN A 171 1.12 -10.67 1.86
C GLN A 171 -0.04 -9.90 2.47
N TRP A 172 -0.69 -9.01 1.70
CA TRP A 172 -1.83 -8.25 2.17
C TRP A 172 -3.00 -9.13 2.57
N VAL A 173 -3.33 -10.13 1.75
CA VAL A 173 -4.40 -11.10 2.07
C VAL A 173 -4.13 -11.81 3.39
N LYS A 174 -2.93 -12.33 3.59
CA LYS A 174 -2.55 -13.01 4.83
C LYS A 174 -2.53 -12.06 6.03
N PHE A 175 -2.02 -10.84 5.84
CA PHE A 175 -1.91 -9.84 6.91
C PHE A 175 -3.28 -9.36 7.39
N LEU A 176 -4.14 -8.96 6.46
CA LEU A 176 -5.48 -8.45 6.78
C LEU A 176 -6.37 -9.54 7.41
N ARG A 177 -6.40 -10.73 6.80
CA ARG A 177 -7.22 -11.86 7.31
C ARG A 177 -6.85 -12.26 8.73
N ARG A 178 -5.54 -12.28 9.04
CA ARG A 178 -5.07 -12.73 10.35
C ARG A 178 -5.31 -11.71 11.46
N ASN A 179 -5.21 -10.43 11.16
CA ASN A 179 -5.10 -9.38 12.17
C ASN A 179 -6.36 -8.50 12.28
N TRP A 180 -7.18 -8.41 11.23
CA TRP A 180 -8.22 -7.37 11.15
C TRP A 180 -9.58 -7.84 10.62
N LEU A 181 -9.60 -8.77 9.69
CA LEU A 181 -10.81 -9.19 8.97
C LEU A 181 -11.18 -10.65 9.27
#